data_3fc55ae085cc74c55d838490731c65ca
#
_entry.id   3fc55ae085cc74c55d838490731c65ca
#
_cell.length_a   1.000
_cell.length_b   1.000
_cell.length_c   1.000
_cell.angle_alpha   90.00
_cell.angle_beta   90.00
_cell.angle_gamma   90.00
#
_symmetry.space_group_name_H-M   'P 1'
#
loop_
_entity.id
_entity.type
_entity.pdbx_description
1 polymer ?
#
loop_
_entity_poly.entity_id
_entity_poly.type
_entity_poly.pdbx_seq_one_letter_code
_entity_poly.pdbx_strand_id
1 'polypeptide(L)'
;MNIEVATLLSLIKKSQFGVEDTINWADVDMNALYEEALNQSVLGIIAPEIPSEYSNKKFYDAQYRQKKSYILYCHAQDELKKTLDDADIPFVILKGNASAISYADPTCRMMGDIDILVPQDLYDKTNDILSSAGYKRGYDNGRHCGFKKDKTSIEVHHHFSHFEEYDFESCIIDGLNSREVALLDGHEFPMLPKLANGIVLLDHFRRHLQSSVGLRQVIDWMMFVYRNLDDEFWNNEFKAIMEEKGLLPLVITLTRMCQMYLDLPNNLSWCKDADESISTWLMDVIVTSGNFGKKNKKGSKIELVNVNIKREGLVPMLQRIGENTWDAYHKHHWLKPFCWIYQGLRFIPKFIKTRRTPSQLKDDIARCDDRYELLKTLDIF
;
A
#
# COMPACT_ATOMS: atom_id res chain seq x y z
N MET A 1 -3.03 -4.38 -23.07
CA MET A 1 -2.24 -3.27 -22.48
C MET A 1 -2.10 -2.16 -23.52
N ASN A 2 -2.37 -0.89 -23.20
CA ASN A 2 -2.19 0.23 -24.12
C ASN A 2 -0.72 0.71 -24.13
N ILE A 3 -0.37 1.62 -25.07
CA ILE A 3 1.02 2.06 -25.27
C ILE A 3 1.55 2.86 -24.09
N GLU A 4 0.74 3.66 -23.43
CA GLU A 4 1.17 4.46 -22.27
C GLU A 4 1.49 3.59 -21.06
N VAL A 5 0.72 2.52 -20.83
CA VAL A 5 1.02 1.54 -19.78
C VAL A 5 2.29 0.75 -20.12
N ALA A 6 2.45 0.31 -21.37
CA ALA A 6 3.69 -0.37 -21.78
C ALA A 6 4.91 0.53 -21.59
N THR A 7 4.83 1.79 -22.04
CA THR A 7 5.88 2.81 -21.82
C THR A 7 6.15 3.05 -20.34
N LEU A 8 5.09 3.13 -19.51
CA LEU A 8 5.22 3.29 -18.07
C LEU A 8 6.04 2.15 -17.44
N LEU A 9 5.71 0.90 -17.79
CA LEU A 9 6.43 -0.27 -17.28
C LEU A 9 7.88 -0.29 -17.75
N SER A 10 8.16 0.06 -19.02
CA SER A 10 9.51 0.18 -19.55
C SER A 10 10.35 1.22 -18.79
N LEU A 11 9.77 2.38 -18.48
CA LEU A 11 10.47 3.41 -17.70
C LEU A 11 10.69 3.00 -16.23
N ILE A 12 9.80 2.20 -15.64
CA ILE A 12 10.01 1.63 -14.30
C ILE A 12 11.20 0.64 -14.32
N LYS A 13 11.27 -0.25 -15.30
CA LYS A 13 12.39 -1.19 -15.47
C LYS A 13 13.72 -0.42 -15.60
N LYS A 14 13.75 0.59 -16.44
CA LYS A 14 14.92 1.46 -16.61
C LYS A 14 15.33 2.11 -15.29
N SER A 15 14.40 2.70 -14.58
CA SER A 15 14.67 3.37 -13.30
C SER A 15 15.19 2.42 -12.22
N GLN A 16 14.66 1.19 -12.13
CA GLN A 16 14.99 0.29 -11.02
C GLN A 16 16.14 -0.68 -11.34
N PHE A 17 16.27 -1.08 -12.60
CA PHE A 17 17.23 -2.11 -13.02
C PHE A 17 18.19 -1.68 -14.14
N GLY A 18 18.03 -0.45 -14.68
CA GLY A 18 18.83 0.02 -15.82
C GLY A 18 18.51 -0.69 -17.14
N VAL A 19 17.37 -1.38 -17.23
CA VAL A 19 16.97 -2.09 -18.46
C VAL A 19 16.36 -1.10 -19.45
N GLU A 20 16.90 -1.04 -20.65
CA GLU A 20 16.42 -0.13 -21.71
C GLU A 20 15.61 -0.91 -22.76
N ASP A 21 14.29 -0.63 -22.80
CA ASP A 21 13.42 -1.06 -23.88
C ASP A 21 13.43 -0.01 -25.01
N THR A 22 13.19 -0.46 -26.23
CA THR A 22 13.00 0.45 -27.37
C THR A 22 11.60 1.04 -27.33
N ILE A 23 11.47 2.34 -27.06
CA ILE A 23 10.20 3.07 -27.01
C ILE A 23 10.07 3.91 -28.29
N ASN A 24 8.97 3.73 -29.03
CA ASN A 24 8.61 4.63 -30.13
C ASN A 24 7.88 5.85 -29.57
N TRP A 25 8.61 6.87 -29.17
CA TRP A 25 8.09 8.08 -28.54
C TRP A 25 7.09 8.85 -29.40
N ALA A 26 7.12 8.69 -30.72
CA ALA A 26 6.17 9.34 -31.64
C ALA A 26 4.71 8.84 -31.43
N ASP A 27 4.56 7.62 -30.93
CA ASP A 27 3.25 7.00 -30.70
C ASP A 27 2.73 7.22 -29.28
N VAL A 28 3.55 7.80 -28.37
CA VAL A 28 3.19 7.99 -26.95
C VAL A 28 2.49 9.34 -26.74
N ASP A 29 1.26 9.30 -26.24
CA ASP A 29 0.63 10.52 -25.73
C ASP A 29 1.22 10.87 -24.35
N MET A 30 2.08 11.90 -24.32
CA MET A 30 2.78 12.35 -23.11
C MET A 30 1.83 12.85 -22.01
N ASN A 31 0.64 13.35 -22.35
CA ASN A 31 -0.35 13.74 -21.34
C ASN A 31 -1.03 12.49 -20.74
N ALA A 32 -1.37 11.53 -21.57
CA ALA A 32 -1.94 10.25 -21.10
C ALA A 32 -0.91 9.48 -20.25
N LEU A 33 0.36 9.43 -20.63
CA LEU A 33 1.45 8.86 -19.84
C LEU A 33 1.59 9.55 -18.47
N TYR A 34 1.53 10.89 -18.44
CA TYR A 34 1.58 11.65 -17.19
C TYR A 34 0.42 11.29 -16.25
N GLU A 35 -0.81 11.27 -16.77
CA GLU A 35 -2.00 10.92 -16.00
C GLU A 35 -1.96 9.44 -15.53
N GLU A 36 -1.47 8.54 -16.36
CA GLU A 36 -1.27 7.14 -15.98
C GLU A 36 -0.30 7.03 -14.80
N ALA A 37 0.88 7.63 -14.92
CA ALA A 37 1.89 7.63 -13.87
C ALA A 37 1.40 8.27 -12.56
N LEU A 38 0.62 9.34 -12.67
CA LEU A 38 -0.01 9.99 -11.52
C LEU A 38 -1.04 9.08 -10.85
N ASN A 39 -1.87 8.40 -11.66
CA ASN A 39 -2.89 7.44 -11.17
C ASN A 39 -2.26 6.22 -10.49
N GLN A 40 -1.10 5.76 -10.97
CA GLN A 40 -0.35 4.65 -10.38
C GLN A 40 0.58 5.07 -9.24
N SER A 41 0.72 6.38 -8.97
CA SER A 41 1.64 6.96 -7.97
C SER A 41 3.11 6.59 -8.19
N VAL A 42 3.53 6.57 -9.46
CA VAL A 42 4.90 6.26 -9.90
C VAL A 42 5.54 7.39 -10.72
N LEU A 43 4.92 8.56 -10.73
CA LEU A 43 5.39 9.70 -11.52
C LEU A 43 6.83 10.12 -11.15
N GLY A 44 7.21 10.03 -9.85
CA GLY A 44 8.57 10.30 -9.40
C GLY A 44 9.61 9.32 -9.95
N ILE A 45 9.20 8.08 -10.21
CA ILE A 45 10.05 7.01 -10.75
C ILE A 45 10.33 7.23 -12.23
N ILE A 46 9.30 7.55 -13.02
CA ILE A 46 9.43 7.62 -14.47
C ILE A 46 9.89 8.97 -15.01
N ALA A 47 9.59 10.06 -14.30
CA ALA A 47 9.89 11.39 -14.80
C ALA A 47 11.39 11.63 -15.09
N PRO A 48 12.34 11.13 -14.28
CA PRO A 48 13.77 11.22 -14.58
C PRO A 48 14.20 10.44 -15.82
N GLU A 49 13.47 9.40 -16.20
CA GLU A 49 13.82 8.46 -17.27
C GLU A 49 13.35 8.90 -18.66
N ILE A 50 12.51 9.92 -18.73
CA ILE A 50 12.00 10.46 -20.00
C ILE A 50 13.09 11.29 -20.67
N PRO A 51 13.46 11.02 -21.94
CA PRO A 51 14.43 11.82 -22.67
C PRO A 51 14.02 13.28 -22.72
N SER A 52 14.99 14.18 -22.65
CA SER A 52 14.76 15.64 -22.54
C SER A 52 13.93 16.22 -23.69
N GLU A 53 14.08 15.66 -24.91
CA GLU A 53 13.34 16.06 -26.12
C GLU A 53 11.83 15.73 -26.05
N TYR A 54 11.43 14.76 -25.22
CA TYR A 54 10.03 14.38 -25.01
C TYR A 54 9.49 14.85 -23.67
N SER A 55 10.38 15.25 -22.75
CA SER A 55 9.97 15.77 -21.44
C SER A 55 9.38 17.18 -21.57
N ASN A 56 8.42 17.49 -20.72
CA ASN A 56 7.79 18.80 -20.65
C ASN A 56 7.75 19.35 -19.23
N LYS A 57 7.30 20.60 -19.08
CA LYS A 57 7.24 21.28 -17.78
C LYS A 57 6.52 20.46 -16.69
N LYS A 58 5.48 19.68 -17.04
CA LYS A 58 4.73 18.88 -16.04
C LYS A 58 5.62 17.83 -15.40
N PHE A 59 6.47 17.13 -16.19
CA PHE A 59 7.39 16.11 -15.68
C PHE A 59 8.52 16.74 -14.86
N TYR A 60 9.11 17.84 -15.31
CA TYR A 60 10.11 18.57 -14.52
C TYR A 60 9.56 19.06 -13.19
N ASP A 61 8.37 19.67 -13.20
CA ASP A 61 7.69 20.12 -11.97
C ASP A 61 7.35 18.94 -11.05
N ALA A 62 7.00 17.79 -11.60
CA ALA A 62 6.72 16.57 -10.82
C ALA A 62 7.99 16.03 -10.17
N GLN A 63 9.09 15.93 -10.90
CA GLN A 63 10.38 15.51 -10.38
C GLN A 63 10.86 16.44 -9.24
N TYR A 64 10.78 17.75 -9.46
CA TYR A 64 11.13 18.73 -8.42
C TYR A 64 10.28 18.58 -7.17
N ARG A 65 8.94 18.46 -7.33
CA ARG A 65 8.03 18.27 -6.21
C ARG A 65 8.30 16.97 -5.47
N GLN A 66 8.63 15.90 -6.20
CA GLN A 66 8.95 14.60 -5.60
C GLN A 66 10.20 14.68 -4.73
N LYS A 67 11.31 15.21 -5.24
CA LYS A 67 12.55 15.41 -4.47
C LYS A 67 12.35 16.30 -3.26
N LYS A 68 11.61 17.39 -3.42
CA LYS A 68 11.27 18.28 -2.30
C LYS A 68 10.42 17.57 -1.24
N SER A 69 9.44 16.75 -1.66
CA SER A 69 8.60 15.98 -0.75
C SER A 69 9.42 14.96 0.03
N TYR A 70 10.36 14.27 -0.63
CA TYR A 70 11.27 13.33 0.01
C TYR A 70 12.12 14.00 1.10
N ILE A 71 12.76 15.13 0.78
CA ILE A 71 13.57 15.90 1.76
C ILE A 71 12.72 16.33 2.96
N LEU A 72 11.53 16.87 2.72
CA LEU A 72 10.62 17.28 3.80
C LEU A 72 10.16 16.10 4.65
N TYR A 73 9.94 14.94 4.02
CA TYR A 73 9.59 13.71 4.72
C TYR A 73 10.73 13.25 5.64
N CYS A 74 11.97 13.22 5.15
CA CYS A 74 13.13 12.83 5.94
C CYS A 74 13.33 13.75 7.16
N HIS A 75 13.26 15.07 6.98
CA HIS A 75 13.35 16.00 8.11
C HIS A 75 12.22 15.82 9.14
N ALA A 76 10.99 15.60 8.68
CA ALA A 76 9.86 15.34 9.58
C ALA A 76 10.04 14.01 10.34
N GLN A 77 10.62 13.00 9.69
CA GLN A 77 10.97 11.73 10.33
C GLN A 77 12.07 11.90 11.38
N ASP A 78 13.13 12.70 11.12
CA ASP A 78 14.18 12.99 12.10
C ASP A 78 13.61 13.71 13.33
N GLU A 79 12.73 14.70 13.12
CA GLU A 79 12.07 15.42 14.20
C GLU A 79 11.18 14.49 15.04
N LEU A 80 10.43 13.61 14.38
CA LEU A 80 9.62 12.59 15.03
C LEU A 80 10.50 11.63 15.85
N LYS A 81 11.57 11.12 15.23
CA LYS A 81 12.54 10.24 15.88
C LYS A 81 13.10 10.91 17.12
N LYS A 82 13.60 12.14 17.02
CA LYS A 82 14.12 12.89 18.18
C LYS A 82 13.07 13.03 19.28
N THR A 83 11.83 13.36 18.94
CA THR A 83 10.74 13.53 19.91
C THR A 83 10.46 12.24 20.69
N LEU A 84 10.48 11.08 20.02
CA LEU A 84 10.20 9.79 20.64
C LEU A 84 11.41 9.24 21.40
N ASP A 85 12.63 9.43 20.88
CA ASP A 85 13.87 9.05 21.57
C ASP A 85 14.06 9.84 22.87
N ASP A 86 13.82 11.16 22.87
CA ASP A 86 13.91 12.03 24.05
C ASP A 86 12.92 11.59 25.16
N ALA A 87 11.89 10.81 24.82
CA ALA A 87 10.87 10.30 25.73
C ALA A 87 10.99 8.80 26.03
N ASP A 88 12.06 8.15 25.55
CA ASP A 88 12.30 6.70 25.67
C ASP A 88 11.14 5.86 25.12
N ILE A 89 10.55 6.26 23.98
CA ILE A 89 9.52 5.50 23.29
C ILE A 89 10.14 4.66 22.17
N PRO A 90 10.16 3.34 22.29
CA PRO A 90 10.57 2.47 21.19
C PRO A 90 9.52 2.49 20.08
N PHE A 91 9.97 2.61 18.84
CA PHE A 91 9.09 2.58 17.66
C PHE A 91 9.82 2.05 16.43
N VAL A 92 9.10 1.80 15.36
CA VAL A 92 9.63 1.52 14.01
C VAL A 92 8.84 2.25 12.95
N ILE A 93 9.51 2.59 11.84
CA ILE A 93 8.88 3.07 10.61
C ILE A 93 8.38 1.85 9.81
N LEU A 94 7.09 1.79 9.51
CA LEU A 94 6.50 0.63 8.82
C LEU A 94 6.65 0.67 7.30
N LYS A 95 6.62 1.85 6.72
CA LYS A 95 6.64 2.12 5.28
C LYS A 95 7.49 3.37 5.02
N GLY A 96 7.25 4.10 3.94
CA GLY A 96 8.00 5.32 3.68
C GLY A 96 9.47 5.02 3.41
N ASN A 97 10.39 5.47 4.26
CA ASN A 97 11.82 5.23 4.13
C ASN A 97 12.20 3.76 4.32
N ALA A 98 11.45 2.99 5.13
CA ALA A 98 11.65 1.54 5.27
C ALA A 98 11.36 0.76 3.96
N SER A 99 10.58 1.33 3.04
CA SER A 99 10.44 0.80 1.68
C SER A 99 11.43 1.44 0.71
N ALA A 100 11.64 2.77 0.81
CA ALA A 100 12.48 3.53 -0.10
C ALA A 100 13.95 3.06 -0.11
N ILE A 101 14.45 2.56 1.01
CA ILE A 101 15.82 2.04 1.15
C ILE A 101 16.16 0.93 0.15
N SER A 102 15.16 0.22 -0.36
CA SER A 102 15.33 -0.84 -1.35
C SER A 102 15.34 -0.33 -2.80
N TYR A 103 14.92 0.91 -3.07
CA TYR A 103 14.87 1.48 -4.41
C TYR A 103 16.26 1.81 -4.94
N ALA A 104 16.40 1.85 -6.28
CA ALA A 104 17.65 2.28 -6.92
C ALA A 104 17.97 3.76 -6.61
N ASP A 105 16.94 4.62 -6.64
CA ASP A 105 16.98 6.00 -6.13
C ASP A 105 15.82 6.20 -5.14
N PRO A 106 16.09 6.26 -3.83
CA PRO A 106 15.08 6.46 -2.78
C PRO A 106 14.23 7.72 -2.98
N THR A 107 14.80 8.77 -3.58
CA THR A 107 14.11 10.05 -3.80
C THR A 107 12.96 9.95 -4.80
N CYS A 108 12.95 8.90 -5.63
CA CYS A 108 11.92 8.65 -6.63
C CYS A 108 10.64 8.03 -6.04
N ARG A 109 10.74 7.40 -4.86
CA ARG A 109 9.56 6.80 -4.21
C ARG A 109 8.62 7.90 -3.69
N MET A 110 7.35 7.86 -4.13
CA MET A 110 6.35 8.82 -3.65
C MET A 110 6.06 8.58 -2.16
N MET A 111 6.38 9.59 -1.34
CA MET A 111 6.10 9.59 0.10
C MET A 111 4.64 10.01 0.36
N GLY A 112 4.07 9.47 1.43
CA GLY A 112 2.74 9.81 1.94
C GLY A 112 2.84 10.27 3.40
N ASP A 113 2.07 9.63 4.25
CA ASP A 113 2.15 9.70 5.70
C ASP A 113 3.37 8.96 6.26
N ILE A 114 3.76 9.29 7.48
CA ILE A 114 4.75 8.54 8.26
C ILE A 114 3.98 7.57 9.14
N ASP A 115 4.00 6.29 8.78
CA ASP A 115 3.41 5.23 9.60
C ASP A 115 4.44 4.74 10.62
N ILE A 116 4.12 4.80 11.89
CA ILE A 116 4.94 4.22 12.95
C ILE A 116 4.17 3.17 13.75
N LEU A 117 4.89 2.16 14.24
CA LEU A 117 4.36 1.21 15.20
C LEU A 117 5.06 1.41 16.53
N VAL A 118 4.29 1.47 17.62
CA VAL A 118 4.76 1.56 18.99
C VAL A 118 4.20 0.39 19.83
N PRO A 119 4.83 0.02 20.97
CA PRO A 119 4.23 -0.95 21.89
C PRO A 119 2.83 -0.51 22.36
N GLN A 120 1.92 -1.45 22.51
CA GLN A 120 0.54 -1.19 22.89
C GLN A 120 0.41 -0.47 24.23
N ASP A 121 1.21 -0.84 25.20
CA ASP A 121 1.26 -0.22 26.55
C ASP A 121 1.79 1.22 26.55
N LEU A 122 2.50 1.62 25.50
CA LEU A 122 3.04 2.97 25.33
C LEU A 122 2.22 3.83 24.35
N TYR A 123 1.15 3.30 23.76
CA TYR A 123 0.36 4.00 22.76
C TYR A 123 -0.21 5.33 23.25
N ASP A 124 -0.90 5.33 24.39
CA ASP A 124 -1.50 6.56 24.94
C ASP A 124 -0.41 7.56 25.34
N LYS A 125 0.67 7.10 25.97
CA LYS A 125 1.83 7.94 26.31
C LYS A 125 2.43 8.58 25.06
N THR A 126 2.56 7.82 23.96
CA THR A 126 3.07 8.33 22.69
C THR A 126 2.17 9.43 22.13
N ASN A 127 0.84 9.22 22.14
CA ASN A 127 -0.13 10.18 21.65
C ASN A 127 -0.08 11.50 22.45
N ASP A 128 0.10 11.43 23.78
CA ASP A 128 0.22 12.60 24.65
C ASP A 128 1.53 13.36 24.41
N ILE A 129 2.66 12.64 24.24
CA ILE A 129 3.96 13.22 23.90
C ILE A 129 3.90 13.98 22.57
N LEU A 130 3.37 13.37 21.53
CA LEU A 130 3.23 14.01 20.22
C LEU A 130 2.34 15.25 20.30
N SER A 131 1.23 15.18 21.04
CA SER A 131 0.36 16.33 21.26
C SER A 131 1.09 17.47 21.96
N SER A 132 1.90 17.16 22.98
CA SER A 132 2.70 18.13 23.74
C SER A 132 3.84 18.72 22.90
N ALA A 133 4.38 17.97 21.94
CA ALA A 133 5.40 18.41 20.98
C ALA A 133 4.82 19.22 19.80
N GLY A 134 3.54 19.58 19.86
CA GLY A 134 2.88 20.43 18.87
C GLY A 134 2.34 19.71 17.65
N TYR A 135 2.27 18.37 17.67
CA TYR A 135 1.56 17.61 16.64
C TYR A 135 0.05 17.70 16.90
N LYS A 136 -0.69 18.17 15.91
CA LYS A 136 -2.15 18.28 16.00
C LYS A 136 -2.79 16.90 15.87
N ARG A 137 -3.39 16.41 16.97
CA ARG A 137 -4.13 15.14 16.99
C ARG A 137 -5.34 15.22 16.06
N GLY A 138 -5.53 14.18 15.27
CA GLY A 138 -6.62 14.02 14.32
C GLY A 138 -7.56 12.88 14.71
N TYR A 139 -7.90 12.05 13.73
CA TYR A 139 -8.78 10.90 13.92
C TYR A 139 -8.07 9.79 14.69
N ASP A 140 -8.80 9.22 15.64
CA ASP A 140 -8.39 8.02 16.38
C ASP A 140 -9.50 6.97 16.22
N ASN A 141 -9.15 5.78 15.75
CA ASN A 141 -10.09 4.67 15.52
C ASN A 141 -9.89 3.51 16.50
N GLY A 142 -9.09 3.71 17.55
CA GLY A 142 -8.76 2.70 18.54
C GLY A 142 -7.69 1.71 18.10
N ARG A 143 -7.16 1.83 16.87
CA ARG A 143 -6.04 1.03 16.32
C ARG A 143 -4.85 1.89 15.93
N HIS A 144 -5.13 3.07 15.41
CA HIS A 144 -4.14 4.09 15.13
C HIS A 144 -4.72 5.48 15.39
N CYS A 145 -3.84 6.40 15.72
CA CYS A 145 -4.13 7.82 15.87
C CYS A 145 -3.38 8.61 14.80
N GLY A 146 -4.10 9.46 14.09
CA GLY A 146 -3.53 10.35 13.09
C GLY A 146 -3.07 11.67 13.71
N PHE A 147 -1.91 12.15 13.29
CA PHE A 147 -1.36 13.44 13.67
C PHE A 147 -0.97 14.27 12.46
N LYS A 148 -0.94 15.58 12.63
CA LYS A 148 -0.42 16.52 11.62
C LYS A 148 0.51 17.54 12.25
N LYS A 149 1.65 17.74 11.60
CA LYS A 149 2.54 18.87 11.86
C LYS A 149 2.98 19.46 10.52
N ASP A 150 2.75 20.75 10.33
CA ASP A 150 2.96 21.43 9.05
C ASP A 150 2.25 20.72 7.89
N LYS A 151 3.02 20.17 6.94
CA LYS A 151 2.51 19.44 5.77
C LYS A 151 2.60 17.93 5.93
N THR A 152 3.14 17.43 7.04
CA THR A 152 3.35 16.01 7.27
C THR A 152 2.20 15.42 8.08
N SER A 153 1.72 14.27 7.65
CA SER A 153 0.78 13.43 8.38
C SER A 153 1.55 12.25 8.98
N ILE A 154 1.20 11.90 10.21
CA ILE A 154 1.78 10.76 10.93
C ILE A 154 0.62 9.87 11.37
N GLU A 155 0.78 8.56 11.25
CA GLU A 155 -0.14 7.58 11.82
C GLU A 155 0.61 6.74 12.85
N VAL A 156 0.17 6.83 14.10
CA VAL A 156 0.70 6.05 15.22
C VAL A 156 -0.14 4.80 15.36
N HIS A 157 0.44 3.65 15.06
CA HIS A 157 -0.19 2.34 15.20
C HIS A 157 0.31 1.66 16.49
N HIS A 158 -0.56 0.88 17.11
CA HIS A 158 -0.18 -0.03 18.21
C HIS A 158 -0.61 -1.48 17.91
N HIS A 159 -1.38 -1.67 16.84
CA HIS A 159 -1.74 -2.95 16.25
C HIS A 159 -1.48 -2.92 14.77
N PHE A 160 -0.85 -3.96 14.26
CA PHE A 160 -0.60 -4.10 12.84
C PHE A 160 -1.77 -4.82 12.13
N SER A 161 -2.21 -5.95 12.69
CA SER A 161 -3.27 -6.77 12.09
C SER A 161 -4.64 -6.10 12.18
N HIS A 162 -5.36 -6.07 11.04
CA HIS A 162 -6.70 -5.51 10.97
C HIS A 162 -7.80 -6.56 11.08
N PHE A 163 -7.47 -7.85 10.89
CA PHE A 163 -8.40 -8.97 10.91
C PHE A 163 -7.77 -10.18 11.57
N GLU A 164 -8.58 -10.92 12.34
CA GLU A 164 -8.17 -12.16 13.01
C GLU A 164 -7.72 -13.26 12.03
N GLU A 165 -8.19 -13.20 10.78
CA GLU A 165 -7.91 -14.21 9.74
C GLU A 165 -6.44 -14.25 9.30
N TYR A 166 -5.72 -13.11 9.41
CA TYR A 166 -4.30 -12.99 9.07
C TYR A 166 -3.57 -12.33 10.22
N ASP A 167 -3.43 -13.09 11.31
CA ASP A 167 -2.73 -12.61 12.49
C ASP A 167 -1.22 -12.70 12.31
N PHE A 168 -0.60 -11.58 11.97
CA PHE A 168 0.86 -11.40 11.96
C PHE A 168 1.36 -10.66 13.21
N GLU A 169 0.48 -10.38 14.17
CA GLU A 169 0.79 -9.49 15.27
C GLU A 169 2.03 -9.94 16.04
N SER A 170 2.14 -11.23 16.38
CA SER A 170 3.29 -11.76 17.10
C SER A 170 4.60 -11.52 16.34
N CYS A 171 4.65 -11.83 15.05
CA CYS A 171 5.84 -11.62 14.23
C CYS A 171 6.23 -10.14 14.12
N ILE A 172 5.25 -9.25 14.05
CA ILE A 172 5.50 -7.80 13.96
C ILE A 172 5.93 -7.23 15.31
N ILE A 173 5.38 -7.69 16.43
CA ILE A 173 5.80 -7.30 17.78
C ILE A 173 7.21 -7.81 18.08
N ASP A 174 7.55 -9.04 17.70
CA ASP A 174 8.92 -9.57 17.80
C ASP A 174 9.87 -8.73 16.94
N GLY A 175 9.45 -8.32 15.75
CA GLY A 175 10.18 -7.39 14.91
C GLY A 175 10.38 -6.01 15.52
N LEU A 176 9.37 -5.45 16.20
CA LEU A 176 9.49 -4.19 16.95
C LEU A 176 10.51 -4.30 18.08
N ASN A 177 10.52 -5.42 18.80
CA ASN A 177 11.46 -5.69 19.90
C ASN A 177 12.89 -5.90 19.42
N SER A 178 13.08 -6.47 18.24
CA SER A 178 14.38 -6.72 17.58
C SER A 178 14.70 -5.72 16.46
N ARG A 179 14.08 -4.53 16.49
CA ARG A 179 14.22 -3.50 15.46
C ARG A 179 15.68 -3.15 15.17
N GLU A 180 15.91 -2.83 13.90
CA GLU A 180 17.23 -2.43 13.39
C GLU A 180 17.27 -0.92 13.17
N VAL A 181 18.48 -0.34 13.18
CA VAL A 181 18.68 1.05 12.76
C VAL A 181 19.15 1.06 11.32
N ALA A 182 18.37 1.68 10.44
CA ALA A 182 18.71 1.89 9.04
C ALA A 182 19.26 3.31 8.82
N LEU A 183 20.13 3.45 7.83
CA LEU A 183 20.68 4.73 7.39
C LEU A 183 20.33 4.94 5.90
N LEU A 184 19.66 6.03 5.57
CA LEU A 184 19.28 6.41 4.21
C LEU A 184 19.55 7.90 4.00
N ASP A 185 20.42 8.24 3.05
CA ASP A 185 20.81 9.63 2.73
C ASP A 185 21.23 10.48 3.94
N GLY A 186 21.86 9.86 4.94
CA GLY A 186 22.31 10.51 6.15
C GLY A 186 21.25 10.59 7.27
N HIS A 187 20.05 10.05 7.06
CA HIS A 187 18.96 10.00 8.03
C HIS A 187 18.87 8.60 8.66
N GLU A 188 19.03 8.52 9.97
CA GLU A 188 18.87 7.27 10.71
C GLU A 188 17.42 7.09 11.17
N PHE A 189 16.92 5.87 11.05
CA PHE A 189 15.58 5.53 11.54
C PHE A 189 15.45 4.07 11.96
N PRO A 190 14.61 3.77 12.96
CA PRO A 190 14.32 2.39 13.34
C PRO A 190 13.36 1.73 12.34
N MET A 191 13.69 0.52 11.91
CA MET A 191 12.84 -0.28 11.03
C MET A 191 12.74 -1.71 11.53
N LEU A 192 11.73 -2.42 11.02
CA LEU A 192 11.56 -3.84 11.26
C LEU A 192 12.66 -4.67 10.57
N PRO A 193 13.10 -5.79 11.17
CA PRO A 193 13.95 -6.76 10.50
C PRO A 193 13.32 -7.29 9.21
N LYS A 194 14.13 -7.87 8.34
CA LYS A 194 13.74 -8.36 7.00
C LYS A 194 12.41 -9.08 6.96
N LEU A 195 12.23 -10.08 7.83
CA LEU A 195 11.02 -10.91 7.85
C LEU A 195 9.77 -10.08 8.10
N ALA A 196 9.75 -9.35 9.19
CA ALA A 196 8.61 -8.53 9.59
C ALA A 196 8.34 -7.40 8.58
N ASN A 197 9.39 -6.77 8.01
CA ASN A 197 9.24 -5.75 6.98
C ASN A 197 8.61 -6.32 5.69
N GLY A 198 9.04 -7.50 5.24
CA GLY A 198 8.43 -8.19 4.10
C GLY A 198 6.95 -8.51 4.32
N ILE A 199 6.59 -8.96 5.52
CA ILE A 199 5.20 -9.21 5.92
C ILE A 199 4.38 -7.92 5.86
N VAL A 200 4.91 -6.82 6.39
CA VAL A 200 4.24 -5.50 6.33
C VAL A 200 3.94 -5.08 4.91
N LEU A 201 4.91 -5.22 3.98
CA LEU A 201 4.72 -4.83 2.58
C LEU A 201 3.70 -5.71 1.87
N LEU A 202 3.76 -7.03 2.09
CA LEU A 202 2.83 -7.98 1.48
C LEU A 202 1.40 -7.79 2.01
N ASP A 203 1.23 -7.65 3.33
CA ASP A 203 -0.08 -7.41 3.91
C ASP A 203 -0.66 -6.05 3.50
N HIS A 204 0.17 -5.02 3.38
CA HIS A 204 -0.26 -3.74 2.84
C HIS A 204 -0.73 -3.87 1.39
N PHE A 205 -0.01 -4.62 0.53
CA PHE A 205 -0.45 -4.91 -0.83
C PHE A 205 -1.77 -5.69 -0.84
N ARG A 206 -1.87 -6.78 -0.07
CA ARG A 206 -3.07 -7.62 0.05
C ARG A 206 -4.32 -6.81 0.43
N ARG A 207 -4.21 -5.96 1.44
CA ARG A 207 -5.32 -5.10 1.89
C ARG A 207 -5.78 -4.12 0.81
N HIS A 208 -4.83 -3.54 0.08
CA HIS A 208 -5.15 -2.65 -1.03
C HIS A 208 -5.72 -3.39 -2.23
N LEU A 209 -5.31 -4.63 -2.49
CA LEU A 209 -5.85 -5.44 -3.59
C LEU A 209 -7.37 -5.67 -3.44
N GLN A 210 -7.89 -5.77 -2.22
CA GLN A 210 -9.33 -5.88 -1.97
C GLN A 210 -10.11 -4.63 -2.43
N SER A 211 -9.50 -3.47 -2.49
CA SER A 211 -10.14 -2.21 -2.89
C SER A 211 -9.55 -1.62 -4.17
N SER A 212 -8.31 -1.21 -4.13
CA SER A 212 -7.60 -0.61 -5.27
C SER A 212 -6.12 -0.49 -4.94
N VAL A 213 -5.30 -1.27 -5.59
CA VAL A 213 -3.84 -1.23 -5.51
C VAL A 213 -3.26 -0.58 -6.76
N GLY A 214 -2.11 0.08 -6.65
CA GLY A 214 -1.38 0.64 -7.77
C GLY A 214 0.05 0.12 -7.88
N LEU A 215 0.76 0.51 -8.94
CA LEU A 215 2.12 0.05 -9.20
C LEU A 215 3.11 0.45 -8.10
N ARG A 216 2.85 1.52 -7.34
CA ARG A 216 3.73 1.88 -6.21
C ARG A 216 3.88 0.73 -5.20
N GLN A 217 2.78 0.09 -4.81
CA GLN A 217 2.83 -1.03 -3.86
C GLN A 217 3.47 -2.27 -4.49
N VAL A 218 3.29 -2.48 -5.79
CA VAL A 218 3.99 -3.53 -6.54
C VAL A 218 5.49 -3.31 -6.52
N ILE A 219 5.94 -2.08 -6.74
CA ILE A 219 7.37 -1.73 -6.76
C ILE A 219 7.95 -1.83 -5.35
N ASP A 220 7.22 -1.42 -4.30
CA ASP A 220 7.65 -1.62 -2.91
C ASP A 220 7.96 -3.11 -2.64
N TRP A 221 7.04 -4.01 -3.06
CA TRP A 221 7.26 -5.45 -2.95
C TRP A 221 8.40 -5.96 -3.83
N MET A 222 8.42 -5.58 -5.11
CA MET A 222 9.44 -5.98 -6.07
C MET A 222 10.86 -5.63 -5.60
N MET A 223 11.04 -4.42 -5.11
CA MET A 223 12.34 -3.96 -4.65
C MET A 223 12.75 -4.60 -3.33
N PHE A 224 11.79 -4.91 -2.45
CA PHE A 224 12.04 -5.73 -1.27
C PHE A 224 12.53 -7.13 -1.65
N VAL A 225 11.84 -7.81 -2.58
CA VAL A 225 12.25 -9.13 -3.09
C VAL A 225 13.64 -9.06 -3.67
N TYR A 226 13.90 -8.09 -4.54
CA TYR A 226 15.20 -7.93 -5.21
C TYR A 226 16.38 -7.80 -4.23
N ARG A 227 16.17 -7.09 -3.12
CA ARG A 227 17.24 -6.79 -2.14
C ARG A 227 17.33 -7.80 -0.99
N ASN A 228 16.24 -8.46 -0.64
CA ASN A 228 16.13 -9.12 0.66
C ASN A 228 15.59 -10.56 0.61
N LEU A 229 14.91 -10.99 -0.47
CA LEU A 229 14.20 -12.27 -0.49
C LEU A 229 14.77 -13.20 -1.57
N ASP A 230 15.94 -13.76 -1.29
CA ASP A 230 16.54 -14.82 -2.09
C ASP A 230 15.93 -16.21 -1.77
N ASP A 231 16.37 -17.24 -2.48
CA ASP A 231 15.88 -18.61 -2.30
C ASP A 231 16.21 -19.17 -0.89
N GLU A 232 17.33 -18.76 -0.30
CA GLU A 232 17.74 -19.23 1.03
C GLU A 232 16.82 -18.65 2.11
N PHE A 233 16.64 -17.33 2.12
CA PHE A 233 15.75 -16.66 3.09
C PHE A 233 14.29 -17.06 2.89
N TRP A 234 13.85 -17.25 1.63
CA TRP A 234 12.54 -17.81 1.33
C TRP A 234 12.32 -19.16 1.97
N ASN A 235 13.22 -20.12 1.75
CA ASN A 235 13.04 -21.51 2.23
C ASN A 235 13.17 -21.63 3.75
N ASN A 236 14.05 -20.85 4.37
CA ASN A 236 14.35 -20.98 5.79
C ASN A 236 13.37 -20.23 6.70
N GLU A 237 12.82 -19.10 6.24
CA GLU A 237 12.06 -18.21 7.12
C GLU A 237 10.69 -17.79 6.55
N PHE A 238 10.64 -17.34 5.28
CA PHE A 238 9.46 -16.64 4.76
C PHE A 238 8.34 -17.62 4.36
N LYS A 239 8.69 -18.71 3.68
CA LYS A 239 7.75 -19.69 3.10
C LYS A 239 6.79 -20.26 4.14
N ALA A 240 7.30 -20.74 5.27
CA ALA A 240 6.47 -21.37 6.30
C ALA A 240 5.36 -20.46 6.82
N ILE A 241 5.67 -19.17 6.99
CA ILE A 241 4.69 -18.17 7.43
C ILE A 241 3.65 -17.93 6.32
N MET A 242 4.07 -17.86 5.06
CA MET A 242 3.15 -17.68 3.93
C MET A 242 2.20 -18.87 3.76
N GLU A 243 2.70 -20.09 3.96
CA GLU A 243 1.88 -21.31 3.96
C GLU A 243 0.88 -21.32 5.12
N GLU A 244 1.34 -21.05 6.34
CA GLU A 244 0.49 -20.99 7.53
C GLU A 244 -0.65 -19.96 7.39
N LYS A 245 -0.37 -18.82 6.79
CA LYS A 245 -1.34 -17.72 6.62
C LYS A 245 -2.13 -17.79 5.30
N GLY A 246 -1.96 -18.84 4.49
CA GLY A 246 -2.66 -18.96 3.20
C GLY A 246 -2.27 -17.93 2.15
N LEU A 247 -1.12 -17.25 2.30
CA LEU A 247 -0.67 -16.19 1.39
C LEU A 247 0.29 -16.67 0.31
N LEU A 248 0.57 -17.96 0.25
CA LEU A 248 1.50 -18.54 -0.72
C LEU A 248 1.07 -18.25 -2.18
N PRO A 249 -0.20 -18.43 -2.58
CA PRO A 249 -0.63 -18.12 -3.94
C PRO A 249 -0.41 -16.64 -4.30
N LEU A 250 -0.71 -15.73 -3.36
CA LEU A 250 -0.52 -14.29 -3.59
C LEU A 250 0.94 -13.93 -3.80
N VAL A 251 1.84 -14.36 -2.90
CA VAL A 251 3.24 -13.97 -2.93
C VAL A 251 3.96 -14.51 -4.18
N ILE A 252 3.66 -15.75 -4.57
CA ILE A 252 4.21 -16.38 -5.77
C ILE A 252 3.73 -15.65 -7.03
N THR A 253 2.40 -15.43 -7.15
CA THR A 253 1.80 -14.75 -8.31
C THR A 253 2.29 -13.31 -8.45
N LEU A 254 2.34 -12.55 -7.34
CA LEU A 254 2.82 -11.17 -7.34
C LEU A 254 4.29 -11.07 -7.78
N THR A 255 5.14 -11.99 -7.28
CA THR A 255 6.54 -11.98 -7.64
C THR A 255 6.77 -12.40 -9.10
N ARG A 256 6.03 -13.42 -9.58
CA ARG A 256 6.06 -13.82 -10.99
C ARG A 256 5.59 -12.68 -11.90
N MET A 257 4.55 -11.98 -11.54
CA MET A 257 4.09 -10.79 -12.26
C MET A 257 5.19 -9.72 -12.37
N CYS A 258 5.96 -9.49 -11.28
CA CYS A 258 7.10 -8.56 -11.34
C CYS A 258 8.20 -9.03 -12.29
N GLN A 259 8.46 -10.34 -12.37
CA GLN A 259 9.41 -10.90 -13.33
C GLN A 259 8.92 -10.73 -14.78
N MET A 260 7.63 -10.97 -15.04
CA MET A 260 7.05 -10.90 -16.39
C MET A 260 6.96 -9.47 -16.94
N TYR A 261 6.66 -8.51 -16.10
CA TYR A 261 6.29 -7.15 -16.54
C TYR A 261 7.28 -6.05 -16.13
N LEU A 262 8.11 -6.30 -15.11
CA LEU A 262 9.01 -5.30 -14.54
C LEU A 262 10.47 -5.73 -14.50
N ASP A 263 10.80 -6.85 -15.15
CA ASP A 263 12.15 -7.41 -15.26
C ASP A 263 12.84 -7.63 -13.89
N LEU A 264 12.05 -7.96 -12.85
CA LEU A 264 12.65 -8.49 -11.63
C LEU A 264 13.52 -9.70 -12.01
N PRO A 265 14.81 -9.76 -11.63
CA PRO A 265 15.70 -10.83 -12.04
C PRO A 265 15.14 -12.23 -11.81
N ASN A 266 15.23 -13.09 -12.83
CA ASN A 266 14.61 -14.42 -12.84
C ASN A 266 15.50 -15.50 -12.21
N ASN A 267 16.14 -15.17 -11.09
CA ASN A 267 17.03 -16.07 -10.34
C ASN A 267 16.35 -16.75 -9.14
N LEU A 268 15.07 -16.45 -8.90
CA LEU A 268 14.28 -17.00 -7.79
C LEU A 268 13.61 -18.31 -8.22
N SER A 269 13.88 -19.41 -7.52
CA SER A 269 13.32 -20.73 -7.84
C SER A 269 11.88 -20.90 -7.40
N TRP A 270 11.47 -20.24 -6.31
CA TRP A 270 10.22 -20.45 -5.64
C TRP A 270 8.96 -19.88 -6.34
N CYS A 271 9.14 -19.03 -7.35
CA CYS A 271 8.01 -18.48 -8.12
C CYS A 271 8.02 -18.93 -9.61
N LYS A 272 8.92 -19.83 -10.01
CA LYS A 272 9.04 -20.27 -11.42
C LYS A 272 7.80 -20.98 -11.95
N ASP A 273 7.15 -21.76 -11.12
CA ASP A 273 5.99 -22.57 -11.48
C ASP A 273 4.65 -21.83 -11.26
N ALA A 274 4.70 -20.52 -11.05
CA ALA A 274 3.49 -19.71 -10.93
C ALA A 274 2.71 -19.68 -12.25
N ASP A 275 1.39 -19.67 -12.14
CA ASP A 275 0.51 -19.53 -13.31
C ASP A 275 0.62 -18.11 -13.89
N GLU A 276 1.19 -18.02 -15.09
CA GLU A 276 1.38 -16.76 -15.79
C GLU A 276 0.07 -16.10 -16.20
N SER A 277 -1.01 -16.88 -16.38
CA SER A 277 -2.33 -16.32 -16.69
C SER A 277 -2.90 -15.57 -15.49
N ILE A 278 -2.72 -16.08 -14.27
CA ILE A 278 -3.14 -15.41 -13.04
C ILE A 278 -2.27 -14.17 -12.79
N SER A 279 -0.96 -14.28 -13.05
CA SER A 279 -0.03 -13.14 -12.96
C SER A 279 -0.41 -12.00 -13.93
N THR A 280 -0.83 -12.35 -15.15
CA THR A 280 -1.34 -11.40 -16.15
C THR A 280 -2.65 -10.78 -15.68
N TRP A 281 -3.56 -11.57 -15.16
CA TRP A 281 -4.83 -11.09 -14.62
C TRP A 281 -4.64 -10.11 -13.46
N LEU A 282 -3.70 -10.43 -12.55
CA LEU A 282 -3.34 -9.52 -11.45
C LEU A 282 -2.82 -8.17 -11.97
N MET A 283 -1.95 -8.17 -13.00
CA MET A 283 -1.45 -6.93 -13.63
C MET A 283 -2.61 -6.12 -14.23
N ASP A 284 -3.52 -6.75 -14.95
CA ASP A 284 -4.66 -6.07 -15.56
C ASP A 284 -5.58 -5.42 -14.52
N VAL A 285 -5.84 -6.09 -13.40
CA VAL A 285 -6.60 -5.52 -12.27
C VAL A 285 -5.89 -4.31 -11.67
N ILE A 286 -4.56 -4.36 -11.47
CA ILE A 286 -3.76 -3.26 -10.94
C ILE A 286 -3.81 -2.05 -11.87
N VAL A 287 -3.53 -2.27 -13.15
CA VAL A 287 -3.47 -1.20 -14.15
C VAL A 287 -4.82 -0.52 -14.35
N THR A 288 -5.92 -1.29 -14.34
CA THR A 288 -7.26 -0.73 -14.51
C THR A 288 -7.76 0.04 -13.28
N SER A 289 -7.31 -0.31 -12.09
CA SER A 289 -7.75 0.32 -10.83
C SER A 289 -7.05 1.65 -10.54
N GLY A 290 -5.75 1.70 -10.72
CA GLY A 290 -4.89 2.77 -10.25
C GLY A 290 -4.79 2.83 -8.72
N ASN A 291 -3.76 3.50 -8.21
CA ASN A 291 -3.50 3.60 -6.78
C ASN A 291 -4.65 4.29 -6.04
N PHE A 292 -5.21 3.65 -5.01
CA PHE A 292 -6.40 4.09 -4.27
C PHE A 292 -7.62 4.36 -5.18
N GLY A 293 -7.76 3.62 -6.27
CA GLY A 293 -8.88 3.78 -7.20
C GLY A 293 -8.92 5.13 -7.91
N LYS A 294 -7.77 5.77 -8.13
CA LYS A 294 -7.69 7.10 -8.76
C LYS A 294 -8.35 7.15 -10.13
N LYS A 295 -8.26 6.07 -10.90
CA LYS A 295 -8.91 5.97 -12.21
C LYS A 295 -10.44 5.91 -12.13
N ASN A 296 -10.98 5.42 -11.02
CA ASN A 296 -12.42 5.32 -10.81
C ASN A 296 -12.83 5.52 -9.34
N LYS A 297 -12.57 6.70 -8.78
CA LYS A 297 -12.80 6.99 -7.35
C LYS A 297 -14.20 6.68 -6.82
N LYS A 298 -15.23 6.79 -7.68
CA LYS A 298 -16.60 6.46 -7.29
C LYS A 298 -16.87 4.97 -7.39
N GLY A 299 -16.38 4.33 -8.46
CA GLY A 299 -16.51 2.88 -8.70
C GLY A 299 -15.75 2.06 -7.68
N SER A 300 -14.53 2.41 -7.32
CA SER A 300 -13.71 1.66 -6.35
C SER A 300 -14.39 1.47 -5.00
N LYS A 301 -15.15 2.47 -4.54
CA LYS A 301 -15.94 2.35 -3.30
C LYS A 301 -17.10 1.37 -3.45
N ILE A 302 -17.73 1.34 -4.63
CA ILE A 302 -18.81 0.40 -4.96
C ILE A 302 -18.23 -1.00 -5.09
N GLU A 303 -17.09 -1.14 -5.75
CA GLU A 303 -16.35 -2.40 -5.91
C GLU A 303 -16.01 -3.00 -4.55
N LEU A 304 -15.41 -2.23 -3.63
CA LEU A 304 -15.09 -2.70 -2.28
C LEU A 304 -16.31 -3.18 -1.51
N VAL A 305 -17.41 -2.41 -1.56
CA VAL A 305 -18.67 -2.80 -0.89
C VAL A 305 -19.21 -4.10 -1.49
N ASN A 306 -19.23 -4.23 -2.80
CA ASN A 306 -19.75 -5.43 -3.47
C ASN A 306 -18.87 -6.66 -3.24
N VAL A 307 -17.54 -6.52 -3.24
CA VAL A 307 -16.61 -7.61 -2.88
C VAL A 307 -16.92 -8.12 -1.46
N ASN A 308 -17.09 -7.21 -0.48
CA ASN A 308 -17.42 -7.60 0.88
C ASN A 308 -18.82 -8.23 0.98
N ILE A 309 -19.82 -7.72 0.22
CA ILE A 309 -21.16 -8.33 0.17
C ILE A 309 -21.08 -9.76 -0.39
N LYS A 310 -20.29 -9.99 -1.43
CA LYS A 310 -20.11 -11.34 -2.00
C LYS A 310 -19.40 -12.28 -1.04
N ARG A 311 -18.42 -11.78 -0.29
CA ARG A 311 -17.65 -12.56 0.68
C ARG A 311 -18.49 -13.00 1.88
N GLU A 312 -19.18 -12.08 2.52
CA GLU A 312 -19.79 -12.30 3.83
C GLU A 312 -21.31 -12.03 3.88
N GLY A 313 -21.90 -11.49 2.81
CA GLY A 313 -23.29 -11.05 2.78
C GLY A 313 -23.49 -9.62 3.27
N LEU A 314 -24.62 -9.02 2.86
CA LEU A 314 -24.91 -7.60 3.17
C LEU A 314 -25.05 -7.33 4.67
N VAL A 315 -25.82 -8.15 5.39
CA VAL A 315 -26.10 -7.90 6.82
C VAL A 315 -24.86 -8.13 7.68
N PRO A 316 -24.09 -9.22 7.54
CA PRO A 316 -22.83 -9.40 8.26
C PRO A 316 -21.82 -8.27 7.98
N MET A 317 -21.65 -7.84 6.71
CA MET A 317 -20.80 -6.71 6.37
C MET A 317 -21.21 -5.42 7.08
N LEU A 318 -22.51 -5.07 7.06
CA LEU A 318 -23.01 -3.88 7.74
C LEU A 318 -22.85 -3.99 9.26
N GLN A 319 -23.03 -5.18 9.82
CA GLN A 319 -22.84 -5.46 11.24
C GLN A 319 -21.38 -5.20 11.64
N ARG A 320 -20.44 -5.82 10.96
CA ARG A 320 -19.00 -5.67 11.20
C ARG A 320 -18.54 -4.20 11.08
N ILE A 321 -18.96 -3.51 10.01
CA ILE A 321 -18.62 -2.09 9.84
C ILE A 321 -19.27 -1.23 10.94
N GLY A 322 -20.49 -1.53 11.33
CA GLY A 322 -21.20 -0.82 12.41
C GLY A 322 -20.50 -1.01 13.75
N GLU A 323 -20.10 -2.23 14.10
CA GLU A 323 -19.34 -2.53 15.31
C GLU A 323 -18.03 -1.74 15.36
N ASN A 324 -17.34 -1.59 14.21
CA ASN A 324 -16.06 -0.86 14.13
C ASN A 324 -16.21 0.67 14.10
N THR A 325 -17.38 1.21 13.76
CA THR A 325 -17.51 2.66 13.47
C THR A 325 -18.54 3.38 14.32
N TRP A 326 -19.27 2.68 15.19
CA TRP A 326 -20.33 3.28 16.00
C TRP A 326 -19.87 3.57 17.43
N ASP A 327 -19.53 4.82 17.73
CA ASP A 327 -19.06 5.25 19.04
C ASP A 327 -20.02 4.90 20.19
N ALA A 328 -21.35 4.95 19.94
CA ALA A 328 -22.32 4.56 20.95
C ALA A 328 -22.25 3.06 21.27
N TYR A 329 -21.97 2.20 20.31
CA TYR A 329 -21.74 0.78 20.55
C TYR A 329 -20.48 0.55 21.43
N HIS A 330 -19.41 1.27 21.18
CA HIS A 330 -18.20 1.18 22.01
C HIS A 330 -18.43 1.59 23.46
N LYS A 331 -19.40 2.50 23.71
CA LYS A 331 -19.83 2.88 25.07
C LYS A 331 -20.88 1.95 25.66
N HIS A 332 -21.71 1.32 24.82
CA HIS A 332 -22.87 0.54 25.20
C HIS A 332 -22.99 -0.75 24.38
N HIS A 333 -22.30 -1.79 24.79
CA HIS A 333 -22.20 -3.07 24.03
C HIS A 333 -23.53 -3.77 23.76
N TRP A 334 -24.61 -3.46 24.54
CA TRP A 334 -25.95 -3.97 24.28
C TRP A 334 -26.54 -3.49 22.94
N LEU A 335 -25.97 -2.45 22.33
CA LEU A 335 -26.34 -1.94 20.99
C LEU A 335 -25.83 -2.83 19.84
N LYS A 336 -25.04 -3.87 20.12
CA LYS A 336 -24.50 -4.78 19.11
C LYS A 336 -25.53 -5.25 18.06
N PRO A 337 -26.75 -5.71 18.42
CA PRO A 337 -27.75 -6.17 17.45
C PRO A 337 -28.23 -5.10 16.47
N PHE A 338 -27.98 -3.82 16.75
CA PHE A 338 -28.44 -2.68 15.95
C PHE A 338 -27.34 -2.08 15.07
N CYS A 339 -26.10 -2.55 15.13
CA CYS A 339 -24.98 -1.99 14.40
C CYS A 339 -25.20 -2.02 12.88
N TRP A 340 -25.79 -3.09 12.34
CA TRP A 340 -26.10 -3.17 10.91
C TRP A 340 -27.17 -2.17 10.45
N ILE A 341 -28.18 -1.88 11.29
CA ILE A 341 -29.21 -0.87 11.01
C ILE A 341 -28.57 0.51 10.97
N TYR A 342 -27.78 0.85 12.00
CA TYR A 342 -27.04 2.11 12.07
C TYR A 342 -26.18 2.32 10.82
N GLN A 343 -25.43 1.31 10.44
CA GLN A 343 -24.56 1.41 9.27
C GLN A 343 -25.35 1.45 7.96
N GLY A 344 -26.42 0.69 7.83
CA GLY A 344 -27.33 0.73 6.69
C GLY A 344 -27.89 2.13 6.44
N LEU A 345 -28.38 2.79 7.47
CA LEU A 345 -28.89 4.17 7.40
C LEU A 345 -27.79 5.17 6.97
N ARG A 346 -26.54 4.97 7.38
CA ARG A 346 -25.40 5.80 6.93
C ARG A 346 -24.98 5.55 5.48
N PHE A 347 -25.25 4.36 4.93
CA PHE A 347 -24.94 4.03 3.53
C PHE A 347 -25.92 4.68 2.55
N ILE A 348 -27.21 4.81 2.89
CA ILE A 348 -28.25 5.32 1.98
C ILE A 348 -27.89 6.69 1.38
N PRO A 349 -27.52 7.74 2.15
CA PRO A 349 -27.16 9.04 1.57
C PRO A 349 -25.91 8.99 0.70
N LYS A 350 -24.94 8.12 1.05
CA LYS A 350 -23.71 7.94 0.28
C LYS A 350 -24.00 7.27 -1.07
N PHE A 351 -24.89 6.28 -1.08
CA PHE A 351 -25.31 5.59 -2.30
C PHE A 351 -26.07 6.54 -3.24
N ILE A 352 -26.99 7.33 -2.71
CA ILE A 352 -27.75 8.34 -3.50
C ILE A 352 -26.80 9.38 -4.13
N LYS A 353 -25.74 9.80 -3.42
CA LYS A 353 -24.75 10.77 -3.93
C LYS A 353 -23.87 10.23 -5.05
N THR A 354 -23.74 8.93 -5.21
CA THR A 354 -22.85 8.35 -6.25
C THR A 354 -23.39 8.53 -7.66
N ARG A 355 -24.71 8.73 -7.85
CA ARG A 355 -25.40 8.98 -9.16
C ARG A 355 -24.71 8.26 -10.32
N ARG A 356 -24.85 6.92 -10.38
CA ARG A 356 -24.35 6.11 -11.50
C ARG A 356 -25.41 5.94 -12.57
N THR A 357 -25.01 5.99 -13.84
CA THR A 357 -25.87 5.53 -14.95
C THR A 357 -25.99 4.02 -14.91
N PRO A 358 -27.04 3.43 -15.49
CA PRO A 358 -27.17 1.96 -15.58
C PRO A 358 -25.95 1.27 -16.23
N SER A 359 -25.36 1.88 -17.27
CA SER A 359 -24.15 1.36 -17.92
C SER A 359 -22.97 1.36 -16.94
N GLN A 360 -22.70 2.49 -16.27
CA GLN A 360 -21.62 2.59 -15.29
C GLN A 360 -21.77 1.60 -14.13
N LEU A 361 -23.01 1.36 -13.69
CA LEU A 361 -23.27 0.38 -12.64
C LEU A 361 -22.99 -1.04 -13.10
N LYS A 362 -23.34 -1.37 -14.36
CA LYS A 362 -23.04 -2.68 -14.97
C LYS A 362 -21.53 -2.90 -15.05
N ASP A 363 -20.78 -1.88 -15.48
CA ASP A 363 -19.32 -1.95 -15.57
C ASP A 363 -18.66 -2.07 -14.19
N ASP A 364 -19.19 -1.36 -13.18
CA ASP A 364 -18.72 -1.45 -11.79
C ASP A 364 -18.96 -2.86 -11.20
N ILE A 365 -20.10 -3.48 -11.52
CA ILE A 365 -20.43 -4.85 -11.10
C ILE A 365 -19.50 -5.86 -11.78
N ALA A 366 -19.29 -5.73 -13.10
CA ALA A 366 -18.40 -6.63 -13.84
C ALA A 366 -16.97 -6.60 -13.28
N ARG A 367 -16.43 -5.41 -12.98
CA ARG A 367 -15.12 -5.28 -12.34
C ARG A 367 -15.09 -5.86 -10.92
N CYS A 368 -16.20 -5.74 -10.20
CA CYS A 368 -16.32 -6.36 -8.87
C CYS A 368 -16.27 -7.89 -8.97
N ASP A 369 -16.96 -8.46 -9.95
CA ASP A 369 -16.99 -9.90 -10.18
C ASP A 369 -15.60 -10.41 -10.52
N ASP A 370 -14.93 -9.75 -11.46
CA ASP A 370 -13.57 -10.06 -11.89
C ASP A 370 -12.58 -10.00 -10.71
N ARG A 371 -12.63 -8.93 -9.91
CA ARG A 371 -11.79 -8.79 -8.72
C ARG A 371 -12.09 -9.84 -7.64
N TYR A 372 -13.35 -10.13 -7.40
CA TYR A 372 -13.74 -11.15 -6.41
C TYR A 372 -13.19 -12.53 -6.77
N GLU A 373 -13.30 -12.92 -8.05
CA GLU A 373 -12.77 -14.19 -8.53
C GLU A 373 -11.22 -14.24 -8.45
N LEU A 374 -10.54 -13.13 -8.77
CA LEU A 374 -9.09 -13.02 -8.59
C LEU A 374 -8.69 -13.19 -7.11
N LEU A 375 -9.35 -12.49 -6.19
CA LEU A 375 -9.07 -12.58 -4.76
C LEU A 375 -9.29 -14.00 -4.22
N LYS A 376 -10.34 -14.67 -4.70
CA LYS A 376 -10.61 -16.07 -4.38
C LYS A 376 -9.53 -17.02 -4.92
N THR A 377 -9.08 -16.80 -6.16
CA THR A 377 -8.01 -17.58 -6.77
C THR A 377 -6.68 -17.41 -6.05
N LEU A 378 -6.44 -16.22 -5.47
CA LEU A 378 -5.24 -15.89 -4.68
C LEU A 378 -5.37 -16.25 -3.19
N ASP A 379 -6.47 -16.89 -2.79
CA ASP A 379 -6.75 -17.30 -1.41
C ASP A 379 -6.71 -16.14 -0.39
N ILE A 380 -7.25 -14.98 -0.79
CA ILE A 380 -7.19 -13.73 0.01
C ILE A 380 -8.44 -13.53 0.90
N PHE A 381 -9.32 -14.48 1.01
CA PHE A 381 -10.53 -14.35 1.82
C PHE A 381 -10.47 -15.15 3.11
#